data_8774feeec1280340cc6e487f00ab7b7a
#
_entry.id   8774feeec1280340cc6e487f00ab7b7a
#
_cell.length_a   1.000
_cell.length_b   1.000
_cell.length_c   1.000
_cell.angle_alpha   90.00
_cell.angle_beta   90.00
_cell.angle_gamma   90.00
#
_symmetry.space_group_name_H-M   'P 1'
#
loop_
_entity.id
_entity.type
_entity.pdbx_description
1 polymer ?
#
loop_
_entity_poly.entity_id
_entity_poly.type
_entity_poly.pdbx_seq_one_letter_code
_entity_poly.pdbx_strand_id
1 'polypeptide(L)'
;MELPKIIYPGVYHHPEHGHGVCPHKRLNLTISGLVKSTSYDSAGKLLSSFDGMYGPAKPSLSVSFPGFHSDYIYGDHRENWVISFIWDALNYDPEKNCLTLDYDGILLEMPLHLELTHGKVETLRTQCRTIREYHLSAIPANQLAASIILQSLFLQFLQAPRGEDDAVEQLKKRLDQDENWEISILDHCKAIGVGRDTLRNKFMERYRIAPGEYRIRKRLQKIQDLFARTDLSLKEIAFSVGMKNATHLNSLLLQYYGKTPSELRKEFRQQTSDAPKLTADAWKAFDFQEDPFAGCR
;
A
#
# COMPACT_ATOMS: atom_id res chain seq x y z
N MET A 1 -2.22 20.90 6.13
CA MET A 1 -1.11 20.19 6.81
C MET A 1 0.22 20.83 6.41
N GLU A 2 1.08 21.18 7.40
CA GLU A 2 2.41 21.71 7.13
C GLU A 2 3.34 20.65 6.52
N LEU A 3 4.27 21.10 5.66
CA LEU A 3 5.29 20.23 5.08
C LEU A 3 6.42 19.96 6.09
N PRO A 4 7.07 18.79 6.01
CA PRO A 4 8.25 18.51 6.81
C PRO A 4 9.39 19.47 6.46
N LYS A 5 10.05 20.05 7.48
CA LYS A 5 11.25 20.88 7.31
C LYS A 5 12.49 20.00 7.44
N ILE A 6 13.26 19.86 6.37
CA ILE A 6 14.50 19.10 6.38
C ILE A 6 15.59 19.88 7.13
N ILE A 7 16.28 19.17 8.04
CA ILE A 7 17.43 19.70 8.77
C ILE A 7 18.73 19.27 8.11
N TYR A 8 18.84 17.95 7.79
CA TYR A 8 20.04 17.37 7.23
C TYR A 8 19.75 16.08 6.46
N PRO A 9 20.08 16.01 5.18
CA PRO A 9 20.04 14.78 4.39
C PRO A 9 21.46 14.22 4.20
N GLY A 10 21.77 13.14 4.89
CA GLY A 10 23.08 12.46 4.83
C GLY A 10 23.03 11.15 4.07
N VAL A 11 24.18 10.74 3.54
CA VAL A 11 24.43 9.40 3.02
C VAL A 11 25.75 8.87 3.58
N TYR A 12 25.76 7.60 3.99
CA TYR A 12 26.89 6.97 4.67
C TYR A 12 27.33 5.71 3.92
N HIS A 13 28.60 5.62 3.59
CA HIS A 13 29.21 4.54 2.82
C HIS A 13 30.36 3.83 3.57
N HIS A 14 30.76 4.32 4.74
CA HIS A 14 31.88 3.74 5.49
C HIS A 14 31.39 2.78 6.57
N PRO A 15 32.14 1.71 6.87
CA PRO A 15 31.90 0.88 8.04
C PRO A 15 31.84 1.73 9.30
N GLU A 16 30.96 1.40 10.20
CA GLU A 16 30.79 2.13 11.45
C GLU A 16 30.18 1.22 12.52
N HIS A 17 30.73 1.35 13.73
CA HIS A 17 30.08 0.87 14.94
C HIS A 17 29.62 2.11 15.71
N GLY A 18 28.33 2.29 15.80
CA GLY A 18 27.75 3.48 16.40
C GLY A 18 26.79 3.14 17.53
N HIS A 19 26.76 4.06 18.50
CA HIS A 19 25.77 4.13 19.56
C HIS A 19 25.32 5.57 19.64
N GLY A 20 24.01 5.80 19.73
CA GLY A 20 23.57 7.18 19.82
C GLY A 20 22.08 7.36 20.09
N VAL A 21 21.79 8.55 20.63
CA VAL A 21 20.44 9.04 20.84
C VAL A 21 20.04 9.91 19.65
N CYS A 22 18.86 9.70 19.14
CA CYS A 22 18.33 10.47 18.04
C CYS A 22 17.90 11.88 18.51
N PRO A 23 18.50 12.98 18.02
CA PRO A 23 18.14 14.33 18.46
C PRO A 23 16.93 14.91 17.72
N HIS A 24 16.62 14.39 16.53
CA HIS A 24 15.55 14.85 15.67
C HIS A 24 14.78 13.66 15.09
N LYS A 25 13.60 13.91 14.52
CA LYS A 25 12.94 12.89 13.69
C LYS A 25 13.84 12.55 12.50
N ARG A 26 14.04 11.26 12.23
CA ARG A 26 14.89 10.77 11.13
C ARG A 26 14.15 9.73 10.31
N LEU A 27 14.23 9.87 9.00
CA LEU A 27 13.92 8.82 8.05
C LEU A 27 15.22 8.14 7.66
N ASN A 28 15.30 6.83 7.82
CA ASN A 28 16.48 6.03 7.51
C ASN A 28 16.12 5.06 6.38
N LEU A 29 16.83 5.15 5.25
CA LEU A 29 16.80 4.16 4.19
C LEU A 29 18.09 3.35 4.26
N THR A 30 18.02 2.14 4.79
CA THR A 30 19.12 1.18 4.84
C THR A 30 19.06 0.29 3.62
N ILE A 31 20.08 0.32 2.76
CA ILE A 31 20.14 -0.45 1.53
C ILE A 31 21.03 -1.67 1.69
N SER A 32 22.22 -1.47 2.27
CA SER A 32 23.21 -2.55 2.42
C SER A 32 24.18 -2.30 3.59
N GLY A 33 24.93 -3.32 3.92
CA GLY A 33 26.03 -3.26 4.88
C GLY A 33 25.63 -3.32 6.35
N LEU A 34 24.35 -3.40 6.71
CA LEU A 34 23.94 -3.58 8.10
C LEU A 34 24.29 -4.99 8.58
N VAL A 35 25.11 -5.08 9.61
CA VAL A 35 25.56 -6.34 10.25
C VAL A 35 24.75 -6.64 11.50
N LYS A 36 24.53 -5.63 12.33
CA LYS A 36 23.75 -5.78 13.56
C LYS A 36 23.09 -4.45 13.93
N SER A 37 21.91 -4.51 14.48
CA SER A 37 21.28 -3.33 15.09
C SER A 37 20.32 -3.70 16.20
N THR A 38 20.20 -2.82 17.19
CA THR A 38 19.18 -2.88 18.23
C THR A 38 18.69 -1.46 18.49
N SER A 39 17.39 -1.25 18.46
CA SER A 39 16.79 0.07 18.64
C SER A 39 15.75 0.05 19.74
N TYR A 40 15.72 1.12 20.51
CA TYR A 40 14.83 1.31 21.65
C TYR A 40 14.12 2.66 21.54
N ASP A 41 12.92 2.77 22.09
CA ASP A 41 12.25 4.06 22.24
C ASP A 41 12.86 4.88 23.40
N SER A 42 12.32 6.08 23.63
CA SER A 42 12.78 6.97 24.71
C SER A 42 12.54 6.42 26.13
N ALA A 43 11.67 5.43 26.29
CA ALA A 43 11.40 4.74 27.55
C ALA A 43 12.26 3.46 27.73
N GLY A 44 13.11 3.12 26.75
CA GLY A 44 13.94 1.91 26.77
C GLY A 44 13.22 0.64 26.31
N LYS A 45 12.02 0.74 25.73
CA LYS A 45 11.31 -0.39 25.15
C LYS A 45 11.98 -0.79 23.84
N LEU A 46 12.25 -2.09 23.67
CA LEU A 46 12.82 -2.62 22.42
C LEU A 46 11.85 -2.42 21.26
N LEU A 47 12.31 -1.74 20.21
CA LEU A 47 11.57 -1.50 18.97
C LEU A 47 11.92 -2.49 17.88
N SER A 48 13.21 -2.76 17.70
CA SER A 48 13.71 -3.69 16.69
C SER A 48 15.05 -4.26 17.07
N SER A 49 15.33 -5.48 16.60
CA SER A 49 16.65 -6.11 16.71
C SER A 49 16.92 -6.88 15.44
N PHE A 50 18.14 -6.74 14.91
CA PHE A 50 18.64 -7.47 13.77
C PHE A 50 20.05 -7.99 14.06
N ASP A 51 20.30 -9.24 13.69
CA ASP A 51 21.64 -9.85 13.76
C ASP A 51 21.91 -10.61 12.46
N GLY A 52 22.92 -10.19 11.73
CA GLY A 52 23.32 -10.74 10.43
C GLY A 52 23.80 -12.19 10.49
N MET A 53 24.00 -12.76 11.68
CA MET A 53 24.28 -14.18 11.86
C MET A 53 23.15 -15.07 11.30
N TYR A 54 21.91 -14.56 11.25
CA TYR A 54 20.73 -15.27 10.78
C TYR A 54 20.37 -14.97 9.31
N GLY A 55 21.21 -14.21 8.61
CA GLY A 55 21.05 -13.85 7.19
C GLY A 55 21.31 -12.37 6.91
N PRO A 56 21.45 -11.99 5.63
CA PRO A 56 21.72 -10.61 5.27
C PRO A 56 20.53 -9.70 5.59
N ALA A 57 20.82 -8.46 5.98
CA ALA A 57 19.80 -7.45 6.17
C ALA A 57 19.06 -7.17 4.85
N LYS A 58 17.75 -7.16 4.90
CA LYS A 58 16.94 -6.70 3.77
C LYS A 58 16.96 -5.17 3.74
N PRO A 59 16.93 -4.57 2.53
CA PRO A 59 16.72 -3.15 2.41
C PRO A 59 15.46 -2.71 3.18
N SER A 60 15.56 -1.59 3.88
CA SER A 60 14.47 -1.14 4.75
C SER A 60 14.36 0.37 4.83
N LEU A 61 13.15 0.83 5.11
CA LEU A 61 12.84 2.21 5.45
C LEU A 61 12.32 2.26 6.89
N SER A 62 12.88 3.14 7.72
CA SER A 62 12.47 3.26 9.13
C SER A 62 12.45 4.70 9.59
N VAL A 63 11.68 4.96 10.65
CA VAL A 63 11.58 6.28 11.27
C VAL A 63 12.03 6.20 12.72
N SER A 64 12.88 7.15 13.13
CA SER A 64 13.32 7.32 14.51
C SER A 64 12.87 8.67 15.04
N PHE A 65 12.59 8.74 16.34
CA PHE A 65 12.12 9.95 17.02
C PHE A 65 13.16 10.49 18.01
N PRO A 66 13.05 11.75 18.42
CA PRO A 66 13.88 12.30 19.49
C PRO A 66 13.82 11.41 20.75
N GLY A 67 14.97 11.13 21.32
CA GLY A 67 15.11 10.25 22.47
C GLY A 67 15.20 8.76 22.14
N PHE A 68 14.90 8.32 20.90
CA PHE A 68 15.20 6.95 20.50
C PHE A 68 16.70 6.73 20.48
N HIS A 69 17.14 5.58 20.95
CA HIS A 69 18.55 5.19 20.89
C HIS A 69 18.72 3.86 20.17
N SER A 70 19.88 3.74 19.55
CA SER A 70 20.22 2.53 18.79
C SER A 70 21.70 2.24 18.87
N ASP A 71 21.98 0.95 18.94
CA ASP A 71 23.30 0.38 18.71
C ASP A 71 23.29 -0.25 17.34
N TYR A 72 24.33 0.03 16.53
CA TYR A 72 24.40 -0.54 15.19
C TYR A 72 25.84 -0.82 14.76
N ILE A 73 26.00 -1.82 13.93
CA ILE A 73 27.24 -2.18 13.26
C ILE A 73 26.95 -2.25 11.77
N TYR A 74 27.66 -1.41 11.02
CA TYR A 74 27.73 -1.50 9.58
C TYR A 74 29.11 -1.97 9.16
N GLY A 75 29.15 -2.95 8.27
CA GLY A 75 30.37 -3.45 7.63
C GLY A 75 30.66 -2.77 6.30
N ASP A 76 31.47 -3.45 5.50
CA ASP A 76 31.80 -3.04 4.13
C ASP A 76 30.52 -2.97 3.26
N HIS A 77 30.58 -2.18 2.19
CA HIS A 77 29.46 -1.95 1.27
C HIS A 77 28.23 -1.29 1.91
N ARG A 78 28.43 -0.52 2.98
CA ARG A 78 27.36 0.27 3.58
C ARG A 78 26.79 1.25 2.58
N GLU A 79 25.47 1.22 2.43
CA GLU A 79 24.70 2.32 1.86
C GLU A 79 23.49 2.60 2.76
N ASN A 80 23.54 3.73 3.44
CA ASN A 80 22.51 4.16 4.36
C ASN A 80 22.25 5.66 4.20
N TRP A 81 21.01 6.02 3.91
CA TRP A 81 20.54 7.39 3.80
C TRP A 81 19.81 7.78 5.07
N VAL A 82 20.13 8.95 5.62
CA VAL A 82 19.52 9.48 6.83
C VAL A 82 19.04 10.89 6.55
N ILE A 83 17.74 11.13 6.65
CA ILE A 83 17.15 12.45 6.49
C ILE A 83 16.59 12.88 7.84
N SER A 84 17.24 13.88 8.46
CA SER A 84 16.76 14.51 9.70
C SER A 84 15.80 15.64 9.38
N PHE A 85 14.67 15.69 10.09
CA PHE A 85 13.60 16.67 9.80
C PHE A 85 12.79 17.03 11.05
N ILE A 86 12.03 18.12 10.93
CA ILE A 86 10.98 18.54 11.86
C ILE A 86 9.65 18.42 11.12
N TRP A 87 8.65 17.80 11.75
CA TRP A 87 7.30 17.68 11.24
C TRP A 87 6.33 17.39 12.36
N ASP A 88 5.59 18.41 12.80
CA ASP A 88 4.77 18.32 14.01
C ASP A 88 3.56 17.39 13.83
N ALA A 89 3.07 17.25 12.60
CA ALA A 89 1.98 16.32 12.28
C ALA A 89 2.35 14.83 12.44
N LEU A 90 3.66 14.48 12.42
CA LEU A 90 4.13 13.10 12.56
C LEU A 90 4.55 12.81 13.98
N ASN A 91 3.95 11.81 14.63
CA ASN A 91 4.24 11.45 16.01
C ASN A 91 4.44 9.94 16.17
N TYR A 92 4.91 9.53 17.35
CA TYR A 92 5.05 8.12 17.75
C TYR A 92 4.04 7.82 18.85
N ASP A 93 3.29 6.73 18.68
CA ASP A 93 2.41 6.15 19.68
C ASP A 93 3.12 4.96 20.37
N PRO A 94 3.57 5.10 21.64
CA PRO A 94 4.30 4.06 22.35
C PRO A 94 3.40 2.88 22.74
N GLU A 95 2.10 3.08 22.92
CA GLU A 95 1.16 2.01 23.28
C GLU A 95 0.96 1.06 22.09
N LYS A 96 0.71 1.62 20.93
CA LYS A 96 0.50 0.87 19.68
C LYS A 96 1.80 0.49 18.97
N ASN A 97 2.93 1.08 19.39
CA ASN A 97 4.24 0.94 18.72
C ASN A 97 4.16 1.28 17.22
N CYS A 98 3.55 2.40 16.90
CA CYS A 98 3.35 2.83 15.52
C CYS A 98 3.59 4.33 15.36
N LEU A 99 3.76 4.78 14.10
CA LEU A 99 3.71 6.18 13.74
C LEU A 99 2.26 6.62 13.64
N THR A 100 2.00 7.86 14.01
CA THR A 100 0.74 8.54 13.75
C THR A 100 0.99 9.81 12.96
N LEU A 101 0.25 10.00 11.87
CA LEU A 101 0.26 11.22 11.08
C LEU A 101 -1.11 11.90 11.21
N ASP A 102 -1.11 13.12 11.71
CA ASP A 102 -2.33 13.96 11.74
C ASP A 102 -2.54 14.57 10.35
N TYR A 103 -3.59 14.16 9.69
CA TYR A 103 -4.06 14.74 8.44
C TYR A 103 -5.42 15.39 8.65
N ASP A 104 -5.40 16.72 8.91
CA ASP A 104 -6.60 17.54 9.14
C ASP A 104 -7.56 16.96 10.20
N GLY A 105 -6.98 16.50 11.34
CA GLY A 105 -7.71 15.89 12.46
C GLY A 105 -7.99 14.40 12.31
N ILE A 106 -7.57 13.79 11.21
CA ILE A 106 -7.62 12.32 11.00
C ILE A 106 -6.25 11.74 11.33
N LEU A 107 -6.18 10.88 12.35
CA LEU A 107 -4.95 10.16 12.69
C LEU A 107 -4.77 8.94 11.81
N LEU A 108 -3.74 9.00 10.98
CA LEU A 108 -3.33 7.88 10.12
C LEU A 108 -2.21 7.11 10.82
N GLU A 109 -2.43 5.84 11.12
CA GLU A 109 -1.45 4.97 11.73
C GLU A 109 -0.56 4.31 10.68
N MET A 110 0.74 4.15 10.99
CA MET A 110 1.76 3.59 10.09
C MET A 110 2.78 2.79 10.90
N PRO A 111 3.42 1.75 10.32
CA PRO A 111 4.50 1.04 11.00
C PRO A 111 5.76 1.92 11.11
N LEU A 112 6.61 1.66 12.14
CA LEU A 112 7.91 2.33 12.31
C LEU A 112 8.96 1.87 11.29
N HIS A 113 8.79 0.67 10.73
CA HIS A 113 9.78 0.00 9.90
C HIS A 113 9.09 -0.73 8.74
N LEU A 114 9.70 -0.67 7.55
CA LEU A 114 9.27 -1.36 6.35
C LEU A 114 10.44 -2.12 5.72
N GLU A 115 10.27 -3.40 5.47
CA GLU A 115 11.14 -4.12 4.53
C GLU A 115 10.78 -3.71 3.09
N LEU A 116 11.80 -3.54 2.27
CA LEU A 116 11.64 -3.08 0.89
C LEU A 116 11.90 -4.21 -0.10
N THR A 117 11.12 -4.23 -1.16
CA THR A 117 11.44 -5.05 -2.34
C THR A 117 12.51 -4.38 -3.19
N HIS A 118 13.30 -5.17 -3.93
CA HIS A 118 14.37 -4.66 -4.79
C HIS A 118 13.89 -3.58 -5.77
N GLY A 119 12.70 -3.73 -6.35
CA GLY A 119 12.14 -2.74 -7.28
C GLY A 119 11.86 -1.36 -6.65
N LYS A 120 11.61 -1.30 -5.35
CA LYS A 120 11.38 -0.02 -4.63
C LYS A 120 12.67 0.69 -4.23
N VAL A 121 13.77 -0.04 -4.05
CA VAL A 121 15.04 0.50 -3.54
C VAL A 121 15.58 1.59 -4.46
N GLU A 122 15.64 1.36 -5.76
CA GLU A 122 16.17 2.33 -6.73
C GLU A 122 15.35 3.62 -6.77
N THR A 123 14.04 3.50 -6.71
CA THR A 123 13.16 4.68 -6.67
C THR A 123 13.40 5.50 -5.42
N LEU A 124 13.47 4.85 -4.25
CA LEU A 124 13.72 5.52 -2.97
C LEU A 124 15.12 6.10 -2.90
N ARG A 125 16.13 5.40 -3.41
CA ARG A 125 17.51 5.92 -3.54
C ARG A 125 17.53 7.21 -4.36
N THR A 126 16.87 7.22 -5.51
CA THR A 126 16.77 8.40 -6.38
C THR A 126 16.06 9.54 -5.66
N GLN A 127 14.97 9.29 -4.97
CA GLN A 127 14.25 10.30 -4.19
C GLN A 127 15.13 10.88 -3.07
N CYS A 128 15.85 10.04 -2.31
CA CYS A 128 16.79 10.51 -1.29
C CYS A 128 17.92 11.35 -1.86
N ARG A 129 18.46 10.98 -3.03
CA ARG A 129 19.46 11.78 -3.74
C ARG A 129 18.90 13.14 -4.14
N THR A 130 17.73 13.19 -4.76
CA THR A 130 17.05 14.43 -5.14
C THR A 130 16.75 15.32 -3.92
N ILE A 131 16.30 14.74 -2.81
CA ILE A 131 16.10 15.50 -1.56
C ILE A 131 17.41 16.16 -1.13
N ARG A 132 18.54 15.44 -1.16
CA ARG A 132 19.84 15.99 -0.79
C ARG A 132 20.30 17.11 -1.71
N GLU A 133 20.20 16.91 -3.02
CA GLU A 133 20.56 17.91 -4.02
C GLU A 133 19.71 19.19 -3.89
N TYR A 134 18.43 19.03 -3.74
CA TYR A 134 17.49 20.14 -3.59
C TYR A 134 17.61 20.87 -2.26
N HIS A 135 17.85 20.15 -1.16
CA HIS A 135 18.07 20.76 0.15
C HIS A 135 19.35 21.61 0.18
N LEU A 136 20.40 21.17 -0.50
CA LEU A 136 21.67 21.91 -0.59
C LEU A 136 21.62 23.07 -1.61
N SER A 137 20.54 23.17 -2.37
CA SER A 137 20.34 24.27 -3.33
C SER A 137 20.00 25.59 -2.61
N ALA A 138 20.56 26.67 -3.08
CA ALA A 138 20.20 28.02 -2.61
C ALA A 138 18.82 28.50 -3.13
N ILE A 139 18.17 27.72 -4.00
CA ILE A 139 16.89 28.07 -4.64
C ILE A 139 15.74 27.64 -3.70
N PRO A 140 14.90 28.57 -3.19
CA PRO A 140 13.82 28.22 -2.28
C PRO A 140 12.81 27.20 -2.85
N ALA A 141 12.53 27.26 -4.15
CA ALA A 141 11.65 26.33 -4.81
C ALA A 141 12.19 24.87 -4.75
N ASN A 142 13.50 24.68 -4.82
CA ASN A 142 14.12 23.36 -4.68
C ASN A 142 13.99 22.86 -3.23
N GLN A 143 14.19 23.73 -2.25
CA GLN A 143 14.00 23.35 -0.83
C GLN A 143 12.55 22.95 -0.53
N LEU A 144 11.59 23.66 -1.11
CA LEU A 144 10.17 23.28 -1.04
C LEU A 144 9.94 21.92 -1.72
N ALA A 145 10.49 21.69 -2.89
CA ALA A 145 10.36 20.42 -3.60
C ALA A 145 10.98 19.26 -2.80
N ALA A 146 12.12 19.46 -2.14
CA ALA A 146 12.72 18.46 -1.23
C ALA A 146 11.76 18.06 -0.10
N SER A 147 11.07 19.03 0.51
CA SER A 147 10.07 18.80 1.56
C SER A 147 8.86 18.01 1.07
N ILE A 148 8.37 18.31 -0.14
CA ILE A 148 7.28 17.56 -0.79
C ILE A 148 7.70 16.12 -1.08
N ILE A 149 8.92 15.92 -1.60
CA ILE A 149 9.44 14.57 -1.85
C ILE A 149 9.57 13.79 -0.52
N LEU A 150 10.10 14.42 0.54
CA LEU A 150 10.17 13.77 1.85
C LEU A 150 8.78 13.37 2.36
N GLN A 151 7.78 14.24 2.25
CA GLN A 151 6.41 13.90 2.60
C GLN A 151 5.88 12.71 1.77
N SER A 152 6.17 12.68 0.48
CA SER A 152 5.73 11.58 -0.39
C SER A 152 6.34 10.22 -0.03
N LEU A 153 7.53 10.18 0.60
CA LEU A 153 8.13 8.94 1.10
C LEU A 153 7.28 8.29 2.19
N PHE A 154 6.54 9.08 2.98
CA PHE A 154 5.64 8.55 4.00
C PHE A 154 4.42 7.82 3.43
N LEU A 155 4.09 8.01 2.15
CA LEU A 155 3.08 7.20 1.46
C LEU A 155 3.47 5.71 1.43
N GLN A 156 4.77 5.40 1.42
CA GLN A 156 5.23 4.01 1.51
C GLN A 156 4.81 3.36 2.82
N PHE A 157 4.85 4.11 3.92
CA PHE A 157 4.42 3.62 5.24
C PHE A 157 2.90 3.49 5.33
N LEU A 158 2.14 4.44 4.74
CA LEU A 158 0.68 4.38 4.69
C LEU A 158 0.17 3.20 3.84
N GLN A 159 0.89 2.88 2.76
CA GLN A 159 0.56 1.79 1.84
C GLN A 159 1.16 0.44 2.28
N ALA A 160 1.93 0.42 3.37
CA ALA A 160 2.54 -0.80 3.85
C ALA A 160 1.49 -1.76 4.41
N PRO A 161 1.60 -3.06 4.09
CA PRO A 161 0.79 -4.07 4.76
C PRO A 161 1.09 -4.03 6.26
N ARG A 162 0.10 -3.79 7.08
CA ARG A 162 0.22 -3.97 8.53
C ARG A 162 0.20 -5.48 8.80
N GLY A 163 0.96 -6.00 9.77
CA GLY A 163 1.17 -7.44 9.96
C GLY A 163 -0.11 -8.29 10.03
N GLU A 164 -1.19 -7.78 10.62
CA GLU A 164 -2.53 -8.40 10.56
C GLU A 164 -3.26 -8.05 9.25
N ASP A 165 -2.96 -6.90 8.64
CA ASP A 165 -3.45 -6.46 7.34
C ASP A 165 -2.83 -7.25 6.18
N ASP A 166 -1.65 -7.87 6.36
CA ASP A 166 -1.04 -8.70 5.33
C ASP A 166 -1.95 -9.87 4.96
N ALA A 167 -2.61 -10.49 5.93
CA ALA A 167 -3.57 -11.57 5.69
C ALA A 167 -4.80 -11.09 4.89
N VAL A 168 -5.26 -9.85 5.11
CA VAL A 168 -6.38 -9.23 4.37
C VAL A 168 -5.96 -8.91 2.94
N GLU A 169 -4.77 -8.35 2.76
CA GLU A 169 -4.20 -8.08 1.42
C GLU A 169 -3.90 -9.37 0.67
N GLN A 170 -3.38 -10.39 1.35
CA GLN A 170 -3.20 -11.73 0.76
C GLN A 170 -4.54 -12.31 0.30
N LEU A 171 -5.60 -12.19 1.10
CA LEU A 171 -6.94 -12.64 0.70
C LEU A 171 -7.42 -11.88 -0.54
N LYS A 172 -7.33 -10.54 -0.52
CA LYS A 172 -7.70 -9.72 -1.67
C LYS A 172 -6.94 -10.13 -2.92
N LYS A 173 -5.61 -10.22 -2.84
CA LYS A 173 -4.75 -10.63 -3.94
C LYS A 173 -5.12 -12.01 -4.49
N ARG A 174 -5.41 -12.97 -3.62
CA ARG A 174 -5.86 -14.32 -4.02
C ARG A 174 -7.23 -14.26 -4.71
N LEU A 175 -8.17 -13.44 -4.22
CA LEU A 175 -9.47 -13.23 -4.86
C LEU A 175 -9.34 -12.52 -6.21
N ASP A 176 -8.36 -11.61 -6.35
CA ASP A 176 -8.08 -10.94 -7.62
C ASP A 176 -7.46 -11.87 -8.67
N GLN A 177 -6.67 -12.84 -8.24
CA GLN A 177 -5.97 -13.82 -9.09
C GLN A 177 -6.81 -15.07 -9.41
N ASP A 178 -7.92 -15.31 -8.67
CA ASP A 178 -8.80 -16.47 -8.92
C ASP A 178 -9.72 -16.20 -10.12
N GLU A 179 -9.15 -16.23 -11.31
CA GLU A 179 -9.88 -15.96 -12.57
C GLU A 179 -10.93 -17.03 -12.91
N ASN A 180 -10.74 -18.26 -12.45
CA ASN A 180 -11.64 -19.39 -12.68
C ASN A 180 -12.73 -19.51 -11.62
N TRP A 181 -12.61 -18.77 -10.49
CA TRP A 181 -13.58 -18.76 -9.38
C TRP A 181 -13.79 -20.12 -8.71
N GLU A 182 -12.83 -21.05 -8.84
CA GLU A 182 -12.93 -22.42 -8.37
C GLU A 182 -12.63 -22.55 -6.87
N ILE A 183 -11.71 -21.72 -6.36
CA ILE A 183 -11.24 -21.81 -4.98
C ILE A 183 -12.26 -21.15 -4.05
N SER A 184 -12.72 -21.87 -3.02
CA SER A 184 -13.63 -21.29 -2.04
C SER A 184 -12.96 -20.24 -1.16
N ILE A 185 -13.74 -19.28 -0.63
CA ILE A 185 -13.19 -18.28 0.31
C ILE A 185 -12.60 -18.97 1.54
N LEU A 186 -13.21 -20.08 1.98
CA LEU A 186 -12.69 -20.86 3.09
C LEU A 186 -11.29 -21.43 2.80
N ASP A 187 -11.07 -21.93 1.59
CA ASP A 187 -9.77 -22.50 1.21
C ASP A 187 -8.72 -21.40 1.02
N HIS A 188 -9.10 -20.22 0.53
CA HIS A 188 -8.23 -19.04 0.57
C HIS A 188 -7.83 -18.69 2.01
N CYS A 189 -8.77 -18.67 2.96
CA CYS A 189 -8.49 -18.40 4.37
C CYS A 189 -7.56 -19.45 4.99
N LYS A 190 -7.80 -20.75 4.71
CA LYS A 190 -6.91 -21.85 5.14
C LYS A 190 -5.49 -21.69 4.62
N ALA A 191 -5.34 -21.32 3.35
CA ALA A 191 -4.04 -21.12 2.74
C ALA A 191 -3.27 -19.90 3.32
N ILE A 192 -3.98 -18.95 3.91
CA ILE A 192 -3.40 -17.80 4.61
C ILE A 192 -3.08 -18.14 6.08
N GLY A 193 -3.68 -19.20 6.63
CA GLY A 193 -3.49 -19.61 8.03
C GLY A 193 -4.29 -18.79 9.05
N VAL A 194 -5.32 -18.04 8.61
CA VAL A 194 -6.16 -17.20 9.47
C VAL A 194 -7.61 -17.66 9.40
N GLY A 195 -8.29 -17.66 10.54
CA GLY A 195 -9.69 -18.07 10.65
C GLY A 195 -10.62 -17.24 9.74
N ARG A 196 -11.61 -17.92 9.13
CA ARG A 196 -12.55 -17.30 8.18
C ARG A 196 -13.26 -16.07 8.73
N ASP A 197 -13.77 -16.14 9.96
CA ASP A 197 -14.55 -15.05 10.55
C ASP A 197 -13.66 -13.86 10.92
N THR A 198 -12.45 -14.12 11.39
CA THR A 198 -11.43 -13.10 11.65
C THR A 198 -11.07 -12.36 10.36
N LEU A 199 -10.75 -13.10 9.29
CA LEU A 199 -10.42 -12.51 7.99
C LEU A 199 -11.61 -11.76 7.38
N ARG A 200 -12.83 -12.29 7.51
CA ARG A 200 -14.05 -11.64 7.06
C ARG A 200 -14.26 -10.29 7.75
N ASN A 201 -14.14 -10.24 9.08
CA ASN A 201 -14.35 -9.01 9.83
C ASN A 201 -13.29 -7.95 9.50
N LYS A 202 -12.02 -8.33 9.46
CA LYS A 202 -10.92 -7.44 9.07
C LYS A 202 -11.06 -6.96 7.62
N PHE A 203 -11.49 -7.82 6.70
CA PHE A 203 -11.72 -7.44 5.31
C PHE A 203 -12.89 -6.44 5.20
N MET A 204 -13.98 -6.65 5.96
CA MET A 204 -15.10 -5.72 6.02
C MET A 204 -14.70 -4.37 6.64
N GLU A 205 -13.86 -4.38 7.67
CA GLU A 205 -13.35 -3.17 8.29
C GLU A 205 -12.55 -2.33 7.28
N ARG A 206 -11.66 -2.98 6.52
CA ARG A 206 -10.78 -2.32 5.56
C ARG A 206 -11.46 -1.91 4.26
N TYR A 207 -12.23 -2.81 3.64
CA TYR A 207 -12.86 -2.59 2.33
C TYR A 207 -14.33 -2.25 2.38
N ARG A 208 -14.94 -2.19 3.57
CA ARG A 208 -16.38 -1.90 3.80
C ARG A 208 -17.35 -2.88 3.15
N ILE A 209 -16.86 -3.99 2.60
CA ILE A 209 -17.64 -5.08 2.00
C ILE A 209 -17.09 -6.44 2.46
N ALA A 210 -17.93 -7.47 2.47
CA ALA A 210 -17.48 -8.82 2.79
C ALA A 210 -16.67 -9.43 1.63
N PRO A 211 -15.73 -10.39 1.88
CA PRO A 211 -14.96 -11.06 0.81
C PRO A 211 -15.86 -11.72 -0.24
N GLY A 212 -17.00 -12.28 0.17
CA GLY A 212 -17.99 -12.86 -0.76
C GLY A 212 -18.60 -11.83 -1.69
N GLU A 213 -18.98 -10.69 -1.15
CA GLU A 213 -19.52 -9.57 -1.90
C GLU A 213 -18.45 -8.99 -2.85
N TYR A 214 -17.21 -8.82 -2.37
CA TYR A 214 -16.09 -8.42 -3.23
C TYR A 214 -15.93 -9.34 -4.44
N ARG A 215 -15.98 -10.66 -4.22
CA ARG A 215 -15.90 -11.66 -5.28
C ARG A 215 -17.07 -11.56 -6.28
N ILE A 216 -18.29 -11.28 -5.79
CA ILE A 216 -19.46 -11.08 -6.67
C ILE A 216 -19.26 -9.84 -7.54
N ARG A 217 -18.81 -8.72 -6.98
CA ARG A 217 -18.55 -7.49 -7.75
C ARG A 217 -17.49 -7.70 -8.83
N LYS A 218 -16.43 -8.43 -8.54
CA LYS A 218 -15.42 -8.82 -9.55
C LYS A 218 -16.02 -9.66 -10.68
N ARG A 219 -16.91 -10.61 -10.36
CA ARG A 219 -17.64 -11.37 -11.39
C ARG A 219 -18.52 -10.47 -12.26
N LEU A 220 -19.27 -9.56 -11.63
CA LEU A 220 -20.13 -8.62 -12.37
C LEU A 220 -19.31 -7.73 -13.31
N GLN A 221 -18.15 -7.26 -12.86
CA GLN A 221 -17.23 -6.50 -13.72
C GLN A 221 -16.75 -7.32 -14.91
N LYS A 222 -16.34 -8.58 -14.71
CA LYS A 222 -15.96 -9.49 -15.80
C LYS A 222 -17.12 -9.73 -16.78
N ILE A 223 -18.34 -9.91 -16.28
CA ILE A 223 -19.53 -10.09 -17.09
C ILE A 223 -19.81 -8.83 -17.94
N GLN A 224 -19.67 -7.66 -17.33
CA GLN A 224 -19.82 -6.37 -18.04
C GLN A 224 -18.83 -6.26 -19.20
N ASP A 225 -17.55 -6.57 -18.96
CA ASP A 225 -16.52 -6.56 -20.01
C ASP A 225 -16.84 -7.55 -21.14
N LEU A 226 -17.31 -8.75 -20.80
CA LEU A 226 -17.67 -9.77 -21.78
C LEU A 226 -18.92 -9.33 -22.59
N PHE A 227 -19.93 -8.74 -21.97
CA PHE A 227 -21.10 -8.20 -22.67
C PHE A 227 -20.73 -7.08 -23.62
N ALA A 228 -19.83 -6.20 -23.21
CA ALA A 228 -19.40 -5.05 -23.99
C ALA A 228 -18.56 -5.43 -25.22
N ARG A 229 -17.67 -6.44 -25.05
CA ARG A 229 -16.58 -6.71 -26.00
C ARG A 229 -16.73 -8.00 -26.80
N THR A 230 -17.70 -8.88 -26.46
CA THR A 230 -17.82 -10.20 -27.09
C THR A 230 -19.27 -10.53 -27.46
N ASP A 231 -19.42 -11.51 -28.37
CA ASP A 231 -20.74 -12.07 -28.75
C ASP A 231 -21.01 -13.42 -28.05
N LEU A 232 -20.26 -13.73 -26.98
CA LEU A 232 -20.44 -14.97 -26.23
C LEU A 232 -21.88 -15.13 -25.74
N SER A 233 -22.38 -16.35 -25.81
CA SER A 233 -23.70 -16.72 -25.28
C SER A 233 -23.72 -16.59 -23.75
N LEU A 234 -24.90 -16.45 -23.16
CA LEU A 234 -25.05 -16.44 -21.69
C LEU A 234 -24.49 -17.68 -21.02
N LYS A 235 -24.55 -18.81 -21.69
CA LYS A 235 -23.98 -20.08 -21.19
C LYS A 235 -22.46 -20.01 -21.12
N GLU A 236 -21.80 -19.52 -22.17
CA GLU A 236 -20.35 -19.36 -22.22
C GLU A 236 -19.88 -18.32 -21.20
N ILE A 237 -20.60 -17.20 -21.07
CA ILE A 237 -20.28 -16.18 -20.05
C ILE A 237 -20.45 -16.76 -18.63
N ALA A 238 -21.53 -17.49 -18.36
CA ALA A 238 -21.71 -18.13 -17.06
C ALA A 238 -20.53 -19.05 -16.73
N PHE A 239 -20.09 -19.84 -17.70
CA PHE A 239 -18.93 -20.72 -17.53
C PHE A 239 -17.64 -19.96 -17.28
N SER A 240 -17.37 -18.87 -18.02
CA SER A 240 -16.16 -18.05 -17.90
C SER A 240 -16.03 -17.28 -16.56
N VAL A 241 -17.15 -17.15 -15.82
CA VAL A 241 -17.16 -16.55 -14.48
C VAL A 241 -17.41 -17.58 -13.36
N GLY A 242 -17.20 -18.88 -13.67
CA GLY A 242 -17.31 -19.96 -12.69
C GLY A 242 -18.74 -20.22 -12.18
N MET A 243 -19.74 -20.01 -13.02
CA MET A 243 -21.13 -20.34 -12.70
C MET A 243 -21.57 -21.61 -13.39
N LYS A 244 -22.41 -22.40 -12.70
CA LYS A 244 -22.85 -23.72 -13.19
C LYS A 244 -23.76 -23.63 -14.44
N ASN A 245 -24.51 -22.56 -14.60
CA ASN A 245 -25.44 -22.41 -15.72
C ASN A 245 -25.88 -20.96 -15.93
N ALA A 246 -26.50 -20.68 -17.08
CA ALA A 246 -27.03 -19.38 -17.45
C ALA A 246 -28.17 -18.87 -16.56
N THR A 247 -28.94 -19.77 -15.95
CA THR A 247 -30.04 -19.38 -15.04
C THR A 247 -29.49 -18.70 -13.79
N HIS A 248 -28.38 -19.22 -13.24
CA HIS A 248 -27.72 -18.62 -12.08
C HIS A 248 -27.15 -17.24 -12.42
N LEU A 249 -26.55 -17.08 -13.60
CA LEU A 249 -26.10 -15.80 -14.12
C LEU A 249 -27.26 -14.80 -14.25
N ASN A 250 -28.39 -15.23 -14.84
CA ASN A 250 -29.56 -14.39 -15.00
C ASN A 250 -30.11 -13.92 -13.64
N SER A 251 -30.23 -14.81 -12.65
CA SER A 251 -30.67 -14.47 -11.31
C SER A 251 -29.73 -13.44 -10.65
N LEU A 252 -28.42 -13.60 -10.79
CA LEU A 252 -27.45 -12.66 -10.27
C LEU A 252 -27.60 -11.27 -10.91
N LEU A 253 -27.74 -11.19 -12.23
CA LEU A 253 -27.90 -9.92 -12.94
C LEU A 253 -29.19 -9.21 -12.58
N LEU A 254 -30.30 -9.95 -12.46
CA LEU A 254 -31.56 -9.38 -11.99
C LEU A 254 -31.45 -8.86 -10.55
N GLN A 255 -30.77 -9.60 -9.68
CA GLN A 255 -30.56 -9.17 -8.29
C GLN A 255 -29.76 -7.87 -8.18
N TYR A 256 -28.67 -7.71 -8.96
CA TYR A 256 -27.76 -6.58 -8.83
C TYR A 256 -28.10 -5.39 -9.73
N TYR A 257 -28.66 -5.63 -10.90
CA TYR A 257 -28.96 -4.57 -11.87
C TYR A 257 -30.46 -4.35 -12.10
N GLY A 258 -31.32 -5.27 -11.64
CA GLY A 258 -32.75 -5.22 -11.91
C GLY A 258 -33.11 -5.38 -13.40
N LYS A 259 -32.17 -5.81 -14.26
CA LYS A 259 -32.28 -5.88 -15.70
C LYS A 259 -31.97 -7.27 -16.24
N THR A 260 -32.53 -7.57 -17.40
CA THR A 260 -32.22 -8.83 -18.10
C THR A 260 -30.86 -8.78 -18.78
N PRO A 261 -30.22 -9.94 -19.02
CA PRO A 261 -28.93 -10.01 -19.72
C PRO A 261 -28.92 -9.33 -21.08
N SER A 262 -30.05 -9.38 -21.81
CA SER A 262 -30.17 -8.75 -23.13
C SER A 262 -30.18 -7.22 -23.05
N GLU A 263 -30.88 -6.66 -22.07
CA GLU A 263 -30.90 -5.23 -21.79
C GLU A 263 -29.50 -4.74 -21.36
N LEU A 264 -28.85 -5.45 -20.45
CA LEU A 264 -27.51 -5.10 -19.98
C LEU A 264 -26.46 -5.17 -21.10
N ARG A 265 -26.54 -6.17 -21.97
CA ARG A 265 -25.63 -6.27 -23.12
C ARG A 265 -25.76 -5.09 -24.05
N LYS A 266 -27.01 -4.65 -24.33
CA LYS A 266 -27.24 -3.48 -25.14
C LYS A 266 -26.68 -2.20 -24.50
N GLU A 267 -26.93 -2.03 -23.21
CA GLU A 267 -26.47 -0.87 -22.43
C GLU A 267 -24.95 -0.77 -22.39
N PHE A 268 -24.26 -1.86 -22.02
CA PHE A 268 -22.80 -1.86 -21.90
C PHE A 268 -22.08 -1.68 -23.25
N ARG A 269 -22.68 -2.16 -24.34
CA ARG A 269 -22.16 -1.89 -25.69
C ARG A 269 -22.31 -0.42 -26.09
N GLN A 270 -23.44 0.20 -25.76
CA GLN A 270 -23.64 1.63 -26.02
C GLN A 270 -22.62 2.47 -25.23
N GLN A 271 -22.42 2.20 -23.94
CA GLN A 271 -21.44 2.91 -23.11
C GLN A 271 -20.00 2.77 -23.65
N THR A 272 -19.65 1.62 -24.23
CA THR A 272 -18.32 1.42 -24.84
C THR A 272 -18.20 2.11 -26.20
N SER A 273 -19.29 2.25 -26.95
CA SER A 273 -19.31 2.96 -28.24
C SER A 273 -19.26 4.48 -28.08
N ASP A 274 -19.88 4.99 -27.01
CA ASP A 274 -19.95 6.42 -26.71
C ASP A 274 -18.77 6.93 -25.88
N ALA A 275 -17.89 6.03 -25.43
CA ALA A 275 -16.66 6.42 -24.73
C ALA A 275 -15.79 7.26 -25.68
N PRO A 276 -15.47 8.51 -25.32
CA PRO A 276 -14.59 9.33 -26.14
C PRO A 276 -13.28 8.56 -26.33
N LYS A 277 -12.79 8.51 -27.58
CA LYS A 277 -11.46 7.95 -27.86
C LYS A 277 -10.47 8.73 -26.99
N LEU A 278 -10.00 8.09 -25.92
CA LEU A 278 -9.09 8.69 -24.96
C LEU A 278 -7.82 9.09 -25.69
N THR A 279 -7.70 10.37 -26.03
CA THR A 279 -6.42 10.99 -26.31
C THR A 279 -5.64 11.07 -24.99
N ALA A 280 -4.32 11.05 -25.07
CA ALA A 280 -3.42 11.03 -23.90
C ALA A 280 -3.67 12.17 -22.87
N ASP A 281 -4.44 13.19 -23.23
CA ASP A 281 -4.80 14.32 -22.36
C ASP A 281 -6.13 14.14 -21.59
N ALA A 282 -6.94 13.15 -21.92
CA ALA A 282 -8.25 12.94 -21.27
C ALA A 282 -8.14 12.33 -19.85
N TRP A 283 -6.98 11.80 -19.47
CA TRP A 283 -6.72 11.27 -18.12
C TRP A 283 -6.74 12.35 -17.02
N LYS A 284 -6.61 13.63 -17.39
CA LYS A 284 -6.58 14.76 -16.43
C LYS A 284 -7.96 15.19 -15.94
N ALA A 285 -9.03 14.67 -16.50
CA ALA A 285 -10.41 15.09 -16.22
C ALA A 285 -11.29 14.02 -15.54
N PHE A 286 -10.76 12.86 -15.18
CA PHE A 286 -11.54 11.85 -14.47
C PHE A 286 -11.51 12.11 -12.96
N ASP A 287 -12.56 12.76 -12.49
CA ASP A 287 -12.87 12.90 -11.06
C ASP A 287 -13.56 11.59 -10.59
N PHE A 288 -12.90 10.87 -9.65
CA PHE A 288 -13.38 9.59 -9.11
C PHE A 288 -14.51 9.78 -8.07
N GLN A 289 -15.49 10.62 -8.33
CA GLN A 289 -16.53 10.94 -7.34
C GLN A 289 -17.84 10.15 -7.44
N GLU A 290 -18.01 9.21 -8.35
CA GLU A 290 -19.24 8.40 -8.32
C GLU A 290 -18.93 6.89 -8.25
N ASP A 291 -19.24 6.30 -7.10
CA ASP A 291 -19.32 4.84 -6.92
C ASP A 291 -20.52 4.35 -7.77
N PRO A 292 -20.30 3.57 -8.86
CA PRO A 292 -21.39 3.09 -9.70
C PRO A 292 -22.36 2.15 -8.98
N PHE A 293 -22.08 1.84 -7.70
CA PHE A 293 -22.88 0.95 -6.85
C PHE A 293 -23.55 1.65 -5.66
N ALA A 294 -23.48 2.97 -5.55
CA ALA A 294 -24.08 3.74 -4.45
C ALA A 294 -25.62 3.67 -4.36
N GLY A 295 -26.28 3.15 -5.39
CA GLY A 295 -27.74 3.02 -5.47
C GLY A 295 -28.32 1.67 -5.05
N CYS A 296 -27.48 0.68 -4.72
CA CYS A 296 -27.93 -0.68 -4.34
C CYS A 296 -27.71 -0.93 -2.84
N ARG A 297 -28.55 -0.32 -2.01
CA ARG A 297 -28.75 -0.70 -0.60
C ARG A 297 -30.03 -1.46 -0.46
#